data_fb4641e2a8e5c693bfabf63fcf7b38ab
#
_entry.id   fb4641e2a8e5c693bfabf63fcf7b38ab
#
_cell.length_a   1.000
_cell.length_b   1.000
_cell.length_c   1.000
_cell.angle_alpha   90.00
_cell.angle_beta   90.00
_cell.angle_gamma   90.00
#
_symmetry.space_group_name_H-M   'P 1'
#
loop_
_entity.id
_entity.type
_entity.pdbx_description
1 polymer ?
#
loop_
_entity_poly.entity_id
_entity_poly.type
_entity_poly.pdbx_seq_one_letter_code
_entity_poly.pdbx_strand_id
1 'polypeptide(L)'
;MRDIAEEGMLMPQEEMLEVGRKKSSLFIGIPKETSFQENRVALTPAAVALLVHNGHRVVIQRNAGHKANYTDHEYSEAGASVGDIQEVFQADIILKIAPPSEKEIDLMHPGQTLMTALQLNLQLKTTLLKLIEKRITAIAWDFIQDEDGIYPTVRTMGEIAGNTAILIAAECLSNMNDGVGLMFGGIAGVKPSEVVILGAGTVGEYAARAALGLGASVKVFDSSISRLRRLQNNVGARLYTSVMDPNVMAECLANADVAIGAIRSNRGRTPVVVSEAMVEKMKKGAVIVDVSIDRGGCFETSRVTDHDRPTYVKHDVVHYCVPNIASRVSRTASNALSNIFSPIVLEMADMGGCKSLIKHDPGFRHGVYLYQGMLTSELLGEIFGLPCKDIDLLIAAF
;
A
#
# COMPACT_ATOMS: atom_id res chain seq x y z
N MET A 1 37.53 20.06 -60.36
CA MET A 1 36.80 19.15 -59.47
C MET A 1 37.78 18.55 -58.45
N ARG A 2 38.21 19.37 -57.59
CA ARG A 2 38.97 19.04 -56.36
C ARG A 2 38.53 20.09 -55.36
N ASP A 3 38.48 19.71 -54.07
CA ASP A 3 38.28 20.57 -52.92
C ASP A 3 36.85 20.92 -52.54
N ILE A 4 36.07 19.89 -52.14
CA ILE A 4 34.88 20.04 -51.23
C ILE A 4 34.86 18.91 -50.18
N ALA A 5 35.97 18.20 -49.95
CA ALA A 5 35.99 17.07 -49.07
C ALA A 5 36.76 17.25 -47.73
N GLU A 6 37.26 18.45 -47.44
CA GLU A 6 38.11 18.66 -46.26
C GLU A 6 37.57 19.66 -45.20
N GLU A 7 36.42 20.30 -45.41
CA GLU A 7 35.89 21.24 -44.43
C GLU A 7 34.92 20.63 -43.42
N GLY A 8 34.67 19.31 -43.47
CA GLY A 8 33.78 18.59 -42.57
C GLY A 8 34.41 18.01 -41.29
N MET A 9 35.70 18.23 -41.06
CA MET A 9 36.43 17.47 -40.03
C MET A 9 36.87 18.25 -38.77
N LEU A 10 36.36 19.44 -38.52
CA LEU A 10 36.71 20.23 -37.33
C LEU A 10 35.48 20.84 -36.65
N MET A 11 34.42 20.05 -36.45
CA MET A 11 33.46 20.37 -35.40
C MET A 11 34.01 19.78 -34.10
N PRO A 12 34.25 20.58 -33.05
CA PRO A 12 34.53 19.99 -31.75
C PRO A 12 33.30 19.20 -31.34
N GLN A 13 33.46 17.88 -31.23
CA GLN A 13 32.51 17.09 -30.46
C GLN A 13 32.63 17.61 -29.03
N GLU A 14 31.61 18.32 -28.55
CA GLU A 14 31.40 18.48 -27.12
C GLU A 14 31.12 17.09 -26.57
N GLU A 15 32.16 16.41 -26.14
CA GLU A 15 32.00 15.32 -25.17
C GLU A 15 31.39 15.99 -23.92
N MET A 16 30.09 15.82 -23.73
CA MET A 16 29.50 16.03 -22.44
C MET A 16 30.27 15.14 -21.47
N LEU A 17 31.19 15.75 -20.71
CA LEU A 17 31.77 15.14 -19.54
C LEU A 17 30.57 14.76 -18.65
N GLU A 18 30.17 13.50 -18.70
CA GLU A 18 29.37 12.90 -17.64
C GLU A 18 30.17 13.11 -16.37
N VAL A 19 29.81 14.14 -15.63
CA VAL A 19 30.30 14.28 -14.25
C VAL A 19 29.68 13.09 -13.52
N GLY A 20 30.47 12.02 -13.44
CA GLY A 20 30.07 10.79 -12.80
C GLY A 20 29.63 11.11 -11.40
N ARG A 21 28.28 11.14 -11.19
CA ARG A 21 27.73 11.33 -9.85
C ARG A 21 28.32 10.23 -8.98
N LYS A 22 28.96 10.62 -7.89
CA LYS A 22 29.59 9.68 -6.98
C LYS A 22 28.52 8.83 -6.36
N LYS A 23 28.36 7.58 -6.84
CA LYS A 23 27.45 6.61 -6.23
C LYS A 23 27.74 6.50 -4.74
N SER A 24 26.74 6.66 -3.89
CA SER A 24 26.91 6.49 -2.46
C SER A 24 26.58 5.06 -2.05
N SER A 25 27.43 4.45 -1.23
CA SER A 25 27.07 3.22 -0.55
C SER A 25 26.08 3.55 0.55
N LEU A 26 24.89 2.92 0.54
CA LEU A 26 23.87 3.12 1.55
C LEU A 26 23.97 2.02 2.61
N PHE A 27 23.69 2.39 3.87
CA PHE A 27 23.51 1.46 4.96
C PHE A 27 22.04 1.43 5.38
N ILE A 28 21.37 0.28 5.15
CA ILE A 28 19.93 0.10 5.27
C ILE A 28 19.62 -0.84 6.41
N GLY A 29 18.74 -0.44 7.31
CA GLY A 29 18.24 -1.22 8.42
C GLY A 29 16.77 -1.62 8.20
N ILE A 30 16.49 -2.91 8.37
CA ILE A 30 15.14 -3.48 8.26
C ILE A 30 14.75 -4.06 9.62
N PRO A 31 14.06 -3.31 10.48
CA PRO A 31 13.59 -3.82 11.74
C PRO A 31 12.41 -4.79 11.56
N LYS A 32 12.18 -5.63 12.55
CA LYS A 32 10.99 -6.46 12.65
C LYS A 32 9.78 -5.59 12.92
N GLU A 33 8.67 -5.84 12.20
CA GLU A 33 7.43 -5.12 12.43
C GLU A 33 6.82 -5.46 13.80
N THR A 34 6.53 -4.41 14.56
CA THR A 34 5.98 -4.50 15.93
C THR A 34 4.49 -4.13 15.98
N SER A 35 3.96 -3.50 14.93
CA SER A 35 2.54 -3.17 14.82
C SER A 35 1.67 -4.41 14.84
N PHE A 36 0.51 -4.30 15.48
CA PHE A 36 -0.43 -5.42 15.62
C PHE A 36 -0.81 -5.97 14.24
N GLN A 37 -0.62 -7.27 14.08
CA GLN A 37 -0.95 -8.03 12.85
C GLN A 37 -0.29 -7.51 11.56
N GLU A 38 0.82 -6.75 11.64
CA GLU A 38 1.66 -6.50 10.50
C GLU A 38 2.58 -7.72 10.26
N ASN A 39 2.35 -8.41 9.14
CA ASN A 39 3.06 -9.64 8.79
C ASN A 39 4.00 -9.45 7.60
N ARG A 40 3.98 -8.29 6.95
CA ARG A 40 4.83 -7.98 5.81
C ARG A 40 6.23 -7.58 6.27
N VAL A 41 7.19 -7.70 5.37
CA VAL A 41 8.55 -7.15 5.53
C VAL A 41 8.86 -6.23 4.35
N ALA A 42 9.63 -5.18 4.60
CA ALA A 42 9.85 -4.13 3.60
C ALA A 42 10.65 -4.61 2.38
N LEU A 43 11.67 -5.45 2.59
CA LEU A 43 12.47 -6.03 1.52
C LEU A 43 12.56 -7.55 1.67
N THR A 44 12.41 -8.26 0.56
CA THR A 44 12.60 -9.71 0.48
C THR A 44 14.08 -10.05 0.34
N PRO A 45 14.51 -11.32 0.57
CA PRO A 45 15.90 -11.74 0.33
C PRO A 45 16.40 -11.42 -1.07
N ALA A 46 15.57 -11.61 -2.09
CA ALA A 46 15.94 -11.29 -3.48
C ALA A 46 16.23 -9.79 -3.69
N ALA A 47 15.42 -8.92 -3.09
CA ALA A 47 15.64 -7.48 -3.12
C ALA A 47 16.91 -7.08 -2.35
N VAL A 48 17.15 -7.72 -1.21
CA VAL A 48 18.38 -7.52 -0.43
C VAL A 48 19.61 -7.95 -1.24
N ALA A 49 19.58 -9.10 -1.91
CA ALA A 49 20.66 -9.56 -2.78
C ALA A 49 20.98 -8.54 -3.88
N LEU A 50 19.95 -7.95 -4.50
CA LEU A 50 20.10 -6.89 -5.49
C LEU A 50 20.83 -5.67 -4.91
N LEU A 51 20.43 -5.19 -3.72
CA LEU A 51 21.06 -4.04 -3.07
C LEU A 51 22.51 -4.32 -2.67
N VAL A 52 22.78 -5.50 -2.08
CA VAL A 52 24.13 -5.91 -1.69
C VAL A 52 25.04 -6.05 -2.92
N HIS A 53 24.52 -6.63 -4.02
CA HIS A 53 25.29 -6.72 -5.29
C HIS A 53 25.68 -5.35 -5.84
N ASN A 54 24.85 -4.33 -5.60
CA ASN A 54 25.13 -2.94 -5.97
C ASN A 54 26.01 -2.19 -4.94
N GLY A 55 26.58 -2.90 -3.96
CA GLY A 55 27.55 -2.36 -3.01
C GLY A 55 26.93 -1.67 -1.78
N HIS A 56 25.65 -1.92 -1.51
CA HIS A 56 24.96 -1.40 -0.32
C HIS A 56 25.09 -2.38 0.84
N ARG A 57 25.09 -1.84 2.05
CA ARG A 57 25.08 -2.63 3.27
C ARG A 57 23.65 -2.75 3.78
N VAL A 58 23.21 -3.98 4.05
CA VAL A 58 21.86 -4.25 4.60
C VAL A 58 22.00 -5.01 5.91
N VAL A 59 21.32 -4.56 6.94
CA VAL A 59 21.14 -5.25 8.21
C VAL A 59 19.65 -5.47 8.45
N ILE A 60 19.29 -6.70 8.76
CA ILE A 60 17.90 -7.08 9.07
C ILE A 60 17.81 -7.60 10.51
N GLN A 61 16.75 -7.21 11.20
CA GLN A 61 16.51 -7.73 12.54
C GLN A 61 16.15 -9.22 12.49
N ARG A 62 16.72 -9.99 13.39
CA ARG A 62 16.40 -11.43 13.54
C ARG A 62 14.91 -11.69 13.55
N ASN A 63 14.48 -12.66 12.74
CA ASN A 63 13.07 -13.04 12.52
C ASN A 63 12.18 -11.93 11.93
N ALA A 64 12.71 -10.89 11.32
CA ALA A 64 11.88 -9.84 10.70
C ALA A 64 11.07 -10.36 9.50
N GLY A 65 11.64 -11.27 8.71
CA GLY A 65 10.95 -11.89 7.57
C GLY A 65 10.03 -13.05 7.90
N HIS A 66 10.07 -13.56 9.16
CA HIS A 66 9.41 -14.82 9.53
C HIS A 66 7.91 -14.87 9.23
N LYS A 67 7.18 -13.79 9.54
CA LYS A 67 5.74 -13.70 9.27
C LYS A 67 5.38 -13.66 7.78
N ALA A 68 6.35 -13.30 6.92
CA ALA A 68 6.22 -13.36 5.46
C ALA A 68 6.82 -14.65 4.87
N ASN A 69 7.13 -15.65 5.70
CA ASN A 69 7.76 -16.92 5.34
C ASN A 69 9.13 -16.75 4.66
N TYR A 70 9.95 -15.82 5.19
CA TYR A 70 11.37 -15.68 4.87
C TYR A 70 12.19 -15.93 6.13
N THR A 71 13.22 -16.77 6.00
CA THR A 71 14.12 -17.14 7.10
C THR A 71 15.31 -16.18 7.21
N ASP A 72 15.91 -16.10 8.39
CA ASP A 72 17.16 -15.37 8.60
C ASP A 72 18.30 -15.93 7.74
N HIS A 73 18.28 -17.23 7.42
CA HIS A 73 19.25 -17.89 6.54
C HIS A 73 19.15 -17.36 5.11
N GLU A 74 17.94 -17.25 4.53
CA GLU A 74 17.72 -16.68 3.20
C GLU A 74 18.26 -15.24 3.10
N TYR A 75 18.10 -14.44 4.16
CA TYR A 75 18.68 -13.08 4.20
C TYR A 75 20.20 -13.08 4.30
N SER A 76 20.79 -14.01 5.08
CA SER A 76 22.24 -14.16 5.17
C SER A 76 22.84 -14.61 3.86
N GLU A 77 22.21 -15.55 3.15
CA GLU A 77 22.62 -15.97 1.80
C GLU A 77 22.51 -14.82 0.78
N ALA A 78 21.55 -13.93 0.94
CA ALA A 78 21.40 -12.71 0.15
C ALA A 78 22.46 -11.64 0.48
N GLY A 79 23.32 -11.88 1.46
CA GLY A 79 24.40 -10.97 1.87
C GLY A 79 24.03 -9.93 2.92
N ALA A 80 22.85 -10.01 3.54
CA ALA A 80 22.53 -9.17 4.68
C ALA A 80 23.20 -9.66 5.98
N SER A 81 23.50 -8.72 6.88
CA SER A 81 23.80 -9.03 8.27
C SER A 81 22.49 -9.26 9.02
N VAL A 82 22.39 -10.34 9.78
CA VAL A 82 21.23 -10.59 10.67
C VAL A 82 21.64 -10.18 12.08
N GLY A 83 21.01 -9.14 12.61
CA GLY A 83 21.38 -8.51 13.87
C GLY A 83 20.24 -8.37 14.87
N ASP A 84 20.52 -7.71 15.97
CA ASP A 84 19.52 -7.28 16.94
C ASP A 84 18.90 -5.91 16.54
N ILE A 85 17.94 -5.44 17.33
CA ILE A 85 17.27 -4.17 17.04
C ILE A 85 18.23 -2.97 17.13
N GLN A 86 19.23 -3.03 18.01
CA GLN A 86 20.18 -1.93 18.22
C GLN A 86 21.11 -1.82 17.02
N GLU A 87 21.60 -2.94 16.49
CA GLU A 87 22.42 -2.99 15.28
C GLU A 87 21.65 -2.46 14.05
N VAL A 88 20.38 -2.81 13.92
CA VAL A 88 19.52 -2.35 12.80
C VAL A 88 19.34 -0.83 12.83
N PHE A 89 19.13 -0.25 14.01
CA PHE A 89 18.92 1.19 14.14
C PHE A 89 20.23 2.02 14.05
N GLN A 90 21.42 1.38 13.84
CA GLN A 90 22.65 2.07 13.44
C GLN A 90 22.70 2.40 11.94
N ALA A 91 21.79 1.88 11.15
CA ALA A 91 21.74 2.14 9.72
C ALA A 91 21.36 3.60 9.41
N ASP A 92 21.84 4.13 8.29
CA ASP A 92 21.52 5.51 7.86
C ASP A 92 20.04 5.64 7.43
N ILE A 93 19.49 4.56 6.89
CA ILE A 93 18.12 4.47 6.39
C ILE A 93 17.40 3.34 7.10
N ILE A 94 16.34 3.65 7.80
CA ILE A 94 15.43 2.66 8.39
C ILE A 94 14.23 2.48 7.47
N LEU A 95 14.04 1.26 6.99
CA LEU A 95 12.93 0.91 6.09
C LEU A 95 11.94 -0.01 6.81
N LYS A 96 10.73 0.49 7.05
CA LYS A 96 9.63 -0.19 7.75
C LYS A 96 8.34 -0.17 6.95
N ILE A 97 7.42 -1.06 7.30
CA ILE A 97 6.05 -1.05 6.78
C ILE A 97 5.18 -0.08 7.59
N ALA A 98 5.06 -0.32 8.88
CA ALA A 98 4.24 0.50 9.78
C ALA A 98 5.06 1.61 10.48
N PRO A 99 4.40 2.68 10.95
CA PRO A 99 5.07 3.72 11.73
C PRO A 99 5.84 3.16 12.92
N PRO A 100 6.98 3.75 13.29
CA PRO A 100 7.77 3.28 14.43
C PRO A 100 7.06 3.59 15.76
N SER A 101 7.23 2.70 16.71
CA SER A 101 6.87 2.92 18.12
C SER A 101 7.81 3.94 18.77
N GLU A 102 7.40 4.53 19.90
CA GLU A 102 8.26 5.44 20.65
C GLU A 102 9.59 4.80 21.05
N LYS A 103 9.59 3.51 21.43
CA LYS A 103 10.80 2.75 21.78
C LYS A 103 11.76 2.62 20.58
N GLU A 104 11.22 2.41 19.40
CA GLU A 104 12.04 2.34 18.17
C GLU A 104 12.61 3.72 17.83
N ILE A 105 11.83 4.80 18.01
CA ILE A 105 12.31 6.16 17.80
C ILE A 105 13.44 6.49 18.79
N ASP A 106 13.36 6.02 20.04
CA ASP A 106 14.40 6.24 21.03
C ASP A 106 15.75 5.62 20.61
N LEU A 107 15.75 4.54 19.82
CA LEU A 107 16.95 3.92 19.24
C LEU A 107 17.52 4.68 18.04
N MET A 108 16.73 5.52 17.39
CA MET A 108 17.19 6.30 16.23
C MET A 108 18.20 7.36 16.64
N HIS A 109 19.19 7.60 15.79
CA HIS A 109 20.15 8.70 15.96
C HIS A 109 19.74 9.94 15.15
N PRO A 110 20.20 11.15 15.56
CA PRO A 110 19.85 12.38 14.87
C PRO A 110 20.23 12.37 13.39
N GLY A 111 19.32 12.85 12.56
CA GLY A 111 19.54 13.01 11.10
C GLY A 111 19.35 11.75 10.27
N GLN A 112 18.93 10.62 10.86
CA GLN A 112 18.58 9.41 10.13
C GLN A 112 17.43 9.63 9.13
N THR A 113 17.36 8.78 8.11
CA THR A 113 16.23 8.69 7.19
C THR A 113 15.31 7.55 7.62
N LEU A 114 14.03 7.83 7.71
CA LEU A 114 12.97 6.84 7.98
C LEU A 114 12.04 6.75 6.77
N MET A 115 11.89 5.56 6.21
CA MET A 115 10.87 5.26 5.18
C MET A 115 9.83 4.33 5.79
N THR A 116 8.59 4.79 5.86
CA THR A 116 7.48 4.04 6.47
C THR A 116 6.14 4.47 5.86
N ALA A 117 5.06 3.69 6.02
CA ALA A 117 3.73 4.20 5.70
C ALA A 117 3.32 5.31 6.67
N LEU A 118 2.54 6.28 6.20
CA LEU A 118 2.05 7.33 7.09
C LEU A 118 1.01 6.81 8.08
N GLN A 119 0.10 5.94 7.64
CA GLN A 119 -0.96 5.28 8.45
C GLN A 119 -1.56 6.22 9.53
N LEU A 120 -2.31 7.23 9.09
CA LEU A 120 -2.84 8.32 9.95
C LEU A 120 -3.52 7.86 11.25
N ASN A 121 -4.18 6.69 11.21
CA ASN A 121 -4.87 6.10 12.39
C ASN A 121 -3.89 5.59 13.46
N LEU A 122 -2.63 5.35 13.11
CA LEU A 122 -1.57 4.88 14.02
C LEU A 122 -0.59 5.99 14.39
N GLN A 123 -0.66 7.15 13.71
CA GLN A 123 0.19 8.29 14.03
C GLN A 123 -0.26 8.94 15.34
N LEU A 124 0.70 9.11 16.24
CA LEU A 124 0.51 9.82 17.49
C LEU A 124 1.31 11.13 17.47
N LYS A 125 0.75 12.19 18.05
CA LYS A 125 1.45 13.48 18.18
C LYS A 125 2.80 13.33 18.90
N THR A 126 2.86 12.46 19.91
CA THR A 126 4.08 12.18 20.69
C THR A 126 5.19 11.58 19.84
N THR A 127 4.88 10.60 18.98
CA THR A 127 5.86 9.98 18.06
C THR A 127 6.36 10.98 17.04
N LEU A 128 5.46 11.82 16.49
CA LEU A 128 5.84 12.87 15.54
C LEU A 128 6.77 13.90 16.17
N LEU A 129 6.50 14.36 17.41
CA LEU A 129 7.35 15.30 18.13
C LEU A 129 8.75 14.71 18.45
N LYS A 130 8.85 13.44 18.82
CA LYS A 130 10.12 12.74 19.00
C LYS A 130 10.95 12.68 17.71
N LEU A 131 10.31 12.40 16.56
CA LEU A 131 10.99 12.41 15.26
C LEU A 131 11.49 13.81 14.89
N ILE A 132 10.73 14.86 15.20
CA ILE A 132 11.11 16.26 15.01
C ILE A 132 12.34 16.60 15.87
N GLU A 133 12.32 16.25 17.16
CA GLU A 133 13.41 16.49 18.10
C GLU A 133 14.74 15.84 17.63
N LYS A 134 14.66 14.60 17.12
CA LYS A 134 15.79 13.87 16.56
C LYS A 134 16.21 14.33 15.15
N ARG A 135 15.55 15.34 14.59
CA ARG A 135 15.83 15.87 13.25
C ARG A 135 15.77 14.79 12.15
N ILE A 136 14.84 13.84 12.27
CA ILE A 136 14.67 12.75 11.29
C ILE A 136 14.16 13.34 9.98
N THR A 137 14.64 12.77 8.86
CA THR A 137 14.00 12.92 7.56
C THR A 137 13.08 11.72 7.35
N ALA A 138 11.76 11.95 7.29
CA ALA A 138 10.79 10.88 7.24
C ALA A 138 9.96 10.94 5.95
N ILE A 139 9.89 9.80 5.25
CA ILE A 139 9.24 9.61 3.96
C ILE A 139 8.11 8.61 4.12
N ALA A 140 6.91 9.03 3.77
CA ALA A 140 5.73 8.17 3.68
C ALA A 140 5.70 7.51 2.29
N TRP A 141 6.11 6.25 2.20
CA TRP A 141 6.18 5.54 0.93
C TRP A 141 4.80 5.35 0.28
N ASP A 142 3.72 5.43 1.04
CA ASP A 142 2.34 5.41 0.55
C ASP A 142 1.89 6.76 -0.05
N PHE A 143 2.72 7.80 0.06
CA PHE A 143 2.54 9.11 -0.57
C PHE A 143 3.54 9.41 -1.68
N ILE A 144 4.49 8.53 -1.96
CA ILE A 144 5.36 8.65 -3.14
C ILE A 144 4.50 8.50 -4.40
N GLN A 145 4.70 9.39 -5.37
CA GLN A 145 4.04 9.38 -6.67
C GLN A 145 5.01 8.97 -7.77
N ASP A 146 4.48 8.34 -8.81
CA ASP A 146 5.19 8.15 -10.06
C ASP A 146 5.03 9.37 -10.99
N GLU A 147 5.61 9.31 -12.20
CA GLU A 147 5.56 10.38 -13.20
C GLU A 147 4.13 10.75 -13.62
N ASP A 148 3.20 9.82 -13.52
CA ASP A 148 1.77 10.03 -13.83
C ASP A 148 0.96 10.54 -12.61
N GLY A 149 1.61 10.80 -11.47
CA GLY A 149 0.97 11.22 -10.23
C GLY A 149 0.19 10.10 -9.52
N ILE A 150 0.45 8.84 -9.87
CA ILE A 150 -0.15 7.67 -9.24
C ILE A 150 0.68 7.29 -8.02
N TYR A 151 0.03 6.76 -6.98
CA TYR A 151 0.67 6.22 -5.79
C TYR A 151 0.93 4.72 -5.99
N PRO A 152 2.12 4.29 -6.46
CA PRO A 152 2.36 2.91 -6.88
C PRO A 152 2.15 1.91 -5.74
N THR A 153 2.60 2.23 -4.54
CA THR A 153 2.44 1.35 -3.38
C THR A 153 0.97 1.18 -2.97
N VAL A 154 0.21 2.27 -2.95
CA VAL A 154 -1.22 2.24 -2.62
C VAL A 154 -2.00 1.45 -3.67
N ARG A 155 -1.66 1.65 -4.95
CA ARG A 155 -2.27 0.92 -6.06
C ARG A 155 -2.01 -0.58 -5.93
N THR A 156 -0.77 -0.98 -5.75
CA THR A 156 -0.38 -2.38 -5.62
C THR A 156 -1.03 -3.07 -4.40
N MET A 157 -1.06 -2.40 -3.25
CA MET A 157 -1.78 -2.93 -2.08
C MET A 157 -3.29 -3.03 -2.35
N GLY A 158 -3.87 -2.10 -3.10
CA GLY A 158 -5.27 -2.16 -3.53
C GLY A 158 -5.57 -3.33 -4.47
N GLU A 159 -4.66 -3.67 -5.36
CA GLU A 159 -4.75 -4.83 -6.25
C GLU A 159 -4.78 -6.14 -5.48
N ILE A 160 -3.87 -6.27 -4.49
CA ILE A 160 -3.84 -7.41 -3.56
C ILE A 160 -5.13 -7.48 -2.74
N ALA A 161 -5.57 -6.34 -2.19
CA ALA A 161 -6.77 -6.28 -1.36
C ALA A 161 -8.03 -6.71 -2.13
N GLY A 162 -8.18 -6.27 -3.39
CA GLY A 162 -9.32 -6.66 -4.23
C GLY A 162 -9.38 -8.17 -4.49
N ASN A 163 -8.26 -8.78 -4.88
CA ASN A 163 -8.18 -10.22 -5.08
C ASN A 163 -8.44 -10.99 -3.78
N THR A 164 -7.80 -10.57 -2.70
CA THR A 164 -7.91 -11.24 -1.39
C THR A 164 -9.33 -11.16 -0.83
N ALA A 165 -10.04 -10.03 -1.03
CA ALA A 165 -11.42 -9.87 -0.58
C ALA A 165 -12.36 -10.93 -1.19
N ILE A 166 -12.18 -11.28 -2.44
CA ILE A 166 -12.99 -12.31 -3.12
C ILE A 166 -12.65 -13.71 -2.61
N LEU A 167 -11.38 -14.02 -2.38
CA LEU A 167 -10.98 -15.31 -1.79
C LEU A 167 -11.54 -15.47 -0.37
N ILE A 168 -11.53 -14.41 0.43
CA ILE A 168 -12.13 -14.40 1.77
C ILE A 168 -13.64 -14.61 1.68
N ALA A 169 -14.32 -13.93 0.76
CA ALA A 169 -15.75 -14.12 0.58
C ALA A 169 -16.09 -15.57 0.19
N ALA A 170 -15.28 -16.19 -0.68
CA ALA A 170 -15.46 -17.59 -1.07
C ALA A 170 -15.23 -18.55 0.13
N GLU A 171 -14.24 -18.31 0.96
CA GLU A 171 -14.00 -19.05 2.20
C GLU A 171 -15.19 -18.92 3.17
N CYS A 172 -15.73 -17.71 3.35
CA CYS A 172 -16.85 -17.45 4.26
C CYS A 172 -18.19 -18.01 3.75
N LEU A 173 -18.36 -18.21 2.44
CA LEU A 173 -19.53 -18.87 1.88
C LEU A 173 -19.52 -20.38 2.03
N SER A 174 -18.33 -20.99 2.21
CA SER A 174 -18.18 -22.44 2.32
C SER A 174 -18.58 -22.95 3.72
N ASN A 175 -18.95 -24.22 3.83
CA ASN A 175 -19.29 -24.87 5.11
C ASN A 175 -18.11 -24.90 6.10
N MET A 176 -16.87 -24.72 5.63
CA MET A 176 -15.66 -24.76 6.48
C MET A 176 -15.59 -23.60 7.48
N ASN A 177 -16.30 -22.50 7.21
CA ASN A 177 -16.33 -21.32 8.08
C ASN A 177 -17.78 -20.96 8.49
N ASP A 178 -18.60 -21.97 8.79
CA ASP A 178 -20.01 -21.83 9.16
C ASP A 178 -20.87 -21.10 8.10
N GLY A 179 -20.41 -21.06 6.84
CA GLY A 179 -21.12 -20.50 5.72
C GLY A 179 -22.26 -21.41 5.24
N VAL A 180 -23.03 -20.89 4.29
CA VAL A 180 -24.24 -21.57 3.76
C VAL A 180 -23.92 -22.66 2.72
N GLY A 181 -22.65 -22.95 2.46
CA GLY A 181 -22.22 -24.02 1.55
C GLY A 181 -22.36 -23.65 0.06
N LEU A 182 -22.24 -22.37 -0.30
CA LEU A 182 -22.30 -21.92 -1.69
C LEU A 182 -20.92 -21.96 -2.34
N MET A 183 -20.86 -22.47 -3.56
CA MET A 183 -19.72 -22.34 -4.44
C MET A 183 -19.79 -20.99 -5.18
N PHE A 184 -18.67 -20.29 -5.28
CA PHE A 184 -18.63 -18.92 -5.78
C PHE A 184 -19.08 -18.79 -7.24
N GLY A 185 -18.59 -19.66 -8.12
CA GLY A 185 -18.80 -19.56 -9.57
C GLY A 185 -20.00 -20.31 -10.14
N GLY A 186 -20.69 -21.14 -9.36
CA GLY A 186 -21.74 -22.03 -9.87
C GLY A 186 -21.20 -23.14 -10.78
N ILE A 187 -22.10 -23.95 -11.30
CA ILE A 187 -21.83 -25.04 -12.27
C ILE A 187 -23.03 -25.18 -13.21
N ALA A 188 -22.95 -26.05 -14.25
CA ALA A 188 -24.08 -26.34 -15.13
C ALA A 188 -25.32 -26.78 -14.33
N GLY A 189 -26.41 -26.06 -14.47
CA GLY A 189 -27.67 -26.27 -13.75
C GLY A 189 -27.75 -25.62 -12.36
N VAL A 190 -26.67 -25.02 -11.85
CA VAL A 190 -26.66 -24.26 -10.58
C VAL A 190 -26.10 -22.84 -10.84
N LYS A 191 -26.92 -21.83 -10.51
CA LYS A 191 -26.54 -20.44 -10.74
C LYS A 191 -25.28 -20.03 -9.95
N PRO A 192 -24.47 -19.08 -10.47
CA PRO A 192 -23.35 -18.50 -9.74
C PRO A 192 -23.81 -17.61 -8.58
N SER A 193 -22.90 -17.32 -7.65
CA SER A 193 -23.09 -16.33 -6.60
C SER A 193 -23.24 -14.92 -7.20
N GLU A 194 -24.14 -14.13 -6.59
CA GLU A 194 -24.34 -12.71 -6.92
C GLU A 194 -23.42 -11.85 -6.07
N VAL A 195 -22.51 -11.13 -6.71
CA VAL A 195 -21.52 -10.26 -6.04
C VAL A 195 -21.82 -8.79 -6.33
N VAL A 196 -22.01 -8.00 -5.28
CA VAL A 196 -22.14 -6.54 -5.35
C VAL A 196 -20.86 -5.89 -4.87
N ILE A 197 -20.24 -5.02 -5.69
CA ILE A 197 -19.02 -4.31 -5.37
C ILE A 197 -19.33 -2.81 -5.31
N LEU A 198 -19.00 -2.18 -4.17
CA LEU A 198 -19.21 -0.75 -3.91
C LEU A 198 -17.89 -0.02 -4.07
N GLY A 199 -17.71 0.67 -5.20
CA GLY A 199 -16.51 1.37 -5.62
C GLY A 199 -15.85 0.75 -6.85
N ALA A 200 -15.56 1.56 -7.87
CA ALA A 200 -14.86 1.20 -9.11
C ALA A 200 -13.41 1.73 -9.14
N GLY A 201 -12.77 1.82 -7.96
CA GLY A 201 -11.35 2.09 -7.79
C GLY A 201 -10.50 0.85 -8.04
N THR A 202 -9.20 0.88 -7.69
CA THR A 202 -8.30 -0.25 -7.86
C THR A 202 -8.80 -1.51 -7.14
N VAL A 203 -9.21 -1.39 -5.87
CA VAL A 203 -9.76 -2.52 -5.09
C VAL A 203 -10.97 -3.12 -5.78
N GLY A 204 -11.93 -2.28 -6.19
CA GLY A 204 -13.15 -2.76 -6.86
C GLY A 204 -12.89 -3.39 -8.22
N GLU A 205 -11.93 -2.86 -8.98
CA GLU A 205 -11.53 -3.44 -10.28
C GLU A 205 -10.94 -4.83 -10.11
N TYR A 206 -10.00 -5.01 -9.16
CA TYR A 206 -9.37 -6.31 -8.93
C TYR A 206 -10.32 -7.30 -8.26
N ALA A 207 -11.22 -6.84 -7.40
CA ALA A 207 -12.31 -7.66 -6.88
C ALA A 207 -13.26 -8.12 -8.02
N ALA A 208 -13.61 -7.24 -8.94
CA ALA A 208 -14.44 -7.62 -10.10
C ALA A 208 -13.74 -8.64 -10.99
N ARG A 209 -12.44 -8.45 -11.30
CA ARG A 209 -11.65 -9.41 -12.08
C ARG A 209 -11.60 -10.77 -11.41
N ALA A 210 -11.31 -10.82 -10.10
CA ALA A 210 -11.23 -12.05 -9.34
C ALA A 210 -12.60 -12.79 -9.28
N ALA A 211 -13.69 -12.06 -9.01
CA ALA A 211 -15.03 -12.62 -8.96
C ALA A 211 -15.47 -13.19 -10.31
N LEU A 212 -15.24 -12.47 -11.39
CA LEU A 212 -15.51 -12.94 -12.76
C LEU A 212 -14.63 -14.14 -13.12
N GLY A 213 -13.34 -14.12 -12.75
CA GLY A 213 -12.43 -15.25 -12.95
C GLY A 213 -12.89 -16.53 -12.25
N LEU A 214 -13.58 -16.41 -11.13
CA LEU A 214 -14.24 -17.52 -10.44
C LEU A 214 -15.63 -17.86 -10.99
N GLY A 215 -16.14 -17.09 -11.96
CA GLY A 215 -17.42 -17.34 -12.63
C GLY A 215 -18.64 -16.73 -11.93
N ALA A 216 -18.47 -15.77 -11.01
CA ALA A 216 -19.57 -15.09 -10.32
C ALA A 216 -20.33 -14.10 -11.22
N SER A 217 -21.58 -13.79 -10.85
CA SER A 217 -22.35 -12.67 -11.41
C SER A 217 -21.99 -11.39 -10.66
N VAL A 218 -21.46 -10.38 -11.36
CA VAL A 218 -20.86 -9.18 -10.73
C VAL A 218 -21.63 -7.91 -11.09
N LYS A 219 -21.96 -7.12 -10.06
CA LYS A 219 -22.57 -5.79 -10.17
C LYS A 219 -21.68 -4.78 -9.45
N VAL A 220 -21.34 -3.66 -10.13
CA VAL A 220 -20.43 -2.65 -9.57
C VAL A 220 -21.13 -1.30 -9.49
N PHE A 221 -20.99 -0.64 -8.34
CA PHE A 221 -21.52 0.69 -8.06
C PHE A 221 -20.39 1.69 -7.79
N ASP A 222 -20.44 2.87 -8.41
CA ASP A 222 -19.56 3.99 -8.11
C ASP A 222 -20.27 5.32 -8.40
N SER A 223 -19.94 6.38 -7.67
CA SER A 223 -20.47 7.72 -7.94
C SER A 223 -19.93 8.33 -9.24
N SER A 224 -18.80 7.84 -9.75
CA SER A 224 -18.11 8.34 -10.94
C SER A 224 -18.35 7.47 -12.17
N ILE A 225 -19.08 8.01 -13.15
CA ILE A 225 -19.30 7.34 -14.45
C ILE A 225 -17.98 7.08 -15.18
N SER A 226 -17.00 7.96 -15.04
CA SER A 226 -15.68 7.79 -15.66
C SER A 226 -14.92 6.58 -15.06
N ARG A 227 -15.02 6.35 -13.75
CA ARG A 227 -14.46 5.15 -13.12
C ARG A 227 -15.17 3.88 -13.57
N LEU A 228 -16.51 3.89 -13.66
CA LEU A 228 -17.28 2.75 -14.17
C LEU A 228 -16.90 2.42 -15.61
N ARG A 229 -16.74 3.43 -16.48
CA ARG A 229 -16.30 3.24 -17.87
C ARG A 229 -14.89 2.66 -17.96
N ARG A 230 -13.95 3.20 -17.18
CA ARG A 230 -12.58 2.68 -17.10
C ARG A 230 -12.58 1.22 -16.65
N LEU A 231 -13.34 0.90 -15.60
CA LEU A 231 -13.45 -0.48 -15.09
C LEU A 231 -13.97 -1.44 -16.17
N GLN A 232 -15.02 -1.09 -16.90
CA GLN A 232 -15.53 -1.92 -17.99
C GLN A 232 -14.47 -2.18 -19.07
N ASN A 233 -13.72 -1.12 -19.46
CA ASN A 233 -12.65 -1.24 -20.45
C ASN A 233 -11.51 -2.14 -19.94
N ASN A 234 -11.10 -1.97 -18.68
CA ASN A 234 -9.99 -2.69 -18.10
C ASN A 234 -10.31 -4.17 -17.84
N VAL A 235 -11.55 -4.49 -17.46
CA VAL A 235 -11.97 -5.87 -17.17
C VAL A 235 -12.15 -6.68 -18.46
N GLY A 236 -12.43 -6.01 -19.58
CA GLY A 236 -12.63 -6.68 -20.88
C GLY A 236 -13.88 -7.56 -20.96
N ALA A 237 -14.78 -7.46 -19.98
CA ALA A 237 -16.04 -8.18 -19.92
C ALA A 237 -17.21 -7.22 -19.68
N ARG A 238 -18.39 -7.58 -20.21
CA ARG A 238 -19.58 -6.78 -19.98
C ARG A 238 -20.06 -6.96 -18.53
N LEU A 239 -20.02 -5.88 -17.77
CA LEU A 239 -20.46 -5.85 -16.37
C LEU A 239 -21.74 -5.06 -16.21
N TYR A 240 -22.56 -5.46 -15.23
CA TYR A 240 -23.59 -4.57 -14.70
C TYR A 240 -22.91 -3.46 -13.90
N THR A 241 -23.10 -2.22 -14.32
CA THR A 241 -22.58 -1.05 -13.61
C THR A 241 -23.72 -0.06 -13.35
N SER A 242 -23.73 0.58 -12.18
CA SER A 242 -24.69 1.61 -11.82
C SER A 242 -24.02 2.72 -11.01
N VAL A 243 -24.61 3.91 -11.05
CA VAL A 243 -24.30 4.94 -10.07
C VAL A 243 -24.83 4.53 -8.69
N MET A 244 -24.39 5.23 -7.63
CA MET A 244 -24.80 4.98 -6.25
C MET A 244 -26.26 5.42 -6.02
N ASP A 245 -27.21 4.80 -6.72
CA ASP A 245 -28.64 4.97 -6.48
C ASP A 245 -29.07 4.09 -5.30
N PRO A 246 -29.60 4.65 -4.20
CA PRO A 246 -29.94 3.89 -3.01
C PRO A 246 -30.99 2.79 -3.24
N ASN A 247 -31.96 3.01 -4.13
CA ASN A 247 -33.04 2.04 -4.39
C ASN A 247 -32.51 0.86 -5.19
N VAL A 248 -31.76 1.13 -6.29
CA VAL A 248 -31.14 0.11 -7.13
C VAL A 248 -30.11 -0.69 -6.34
N MET A 249 -29.34 -0.01 -5.46
CA MET A 249 -28.35 -0.66 -4.62
C MET A 249 -29.03 -1.56 -3.57
N ALA A 250 -30.10 -1.11 -2.92
CA ALA A 250 -30.88 -1.91 -1.96
C ALA A 250 -31.47 -3.17 -2.59
N GLU A 251 -32.01 -3.08 -3.80
CA GLU A 251 -32.53 -4.24 -4.54
C GLU A 251 -31.41 -5.24 -4.89
N CYS A 252 -30.25 -4.74 -5.36
CA CYS A 252 -29.11 -5.58 -5.66
C CYS A 252 -28.52 -6.25 -4.42
N LEU A 253 -28.40 -5.54 -3.30
CA LEU A 253 -27.91 -6.07 -2.03
C LEU A 253 -28.84 -7.14 -1.45
N ALA A 254 -30.16 -6.95 -1.52
CA ALA A 254 -31.13 -7.95 -1.06
C ALA A 254 -31.00 -9.30 -1.80
N ASN A 255 -30.51 -9.27 -3.04
CA ASN A 255 -30.26 -10.47 -3.86
C ASN A 255 -28.81 -10.95 -3.85
N ALA A 256 -27.91 -10.22 -3.17
CA ALA A 256 -26.50 -10.55 -3.15
C ALA A 256 -26.18 -11.72 -2.21
N ASP A 257 -25.24 -12.56 -2.61
CA ASP A 257 -24.58 -13.55 -1.77
C ASP A 257 -23.31 -12.95 -1.14
N VAL A 258 -22.69 -11.99 -1.84
CA VAL A 258 -21.48 -11.27 -1.39
C VAL A 258 -21.62 -9.77 -1.68
N ALA A 259 -21.20 -8.95 -0.70
CA ALA A 259 -21.03 -7.51 -0.88
C ALA A 259 -19.59 -7.10 -0.51
N ILE A 260 -18.91 -6.36 -1.40
CA ILE A 260 -17.54 -5.89 -1.20
C ILE A 260 -17.55 -4.36 -1.04
N GLY A 261 -17.08 -3.87 0.10
CA GLY A 261 -16.83 -2.45 0.33
C GLY A 261 -15.45 -2.06 -0.21
N ALA A 262 -15.41 -1.28 -1.29
CA ALA A 262 -14.19 -0.87 -1.98
C ALA A 262 -14.11 0.65 -2.20
N ILE A 263 -14.82 1.42 -1.38
CA ILE A 263 -14.85 2.89 -1.43
C ILE A 263 -13.66 3.45 -0.68
N ARG A 264 -12.94 4.37 -1.32
CA ARG A 264 -11.87 5.14 -0.67
C ARG A 264 -12.24 6.62 -0.67
N SER A 265 -12.26 7.23 0.50
CA SER A 265 -12.33 8.68 0.64
C SER A 265 -10.96 9.31 0.35
N ASN A 266 -10.95 10.46 -0.34
CA ASN A 266 -9.71 11.22 -0.55
C ASN A 266 -9.27 11.95 0.74
N ARG A 267 -10.23 12.31 1.61
CA ARG A 267 -9.98 12.98 2.90
C ARG A 267 -10.87 12.38 3.98
N GLY A 268 -10.29 12.07 5.14
CA GLY A 268 -11.02 11.62 6.30
C GLY A 268 -11.66 10.23 6.20
N ARG A 269 -12.76 10.03 6.90
CA ARG A 269 -13.49 8.76 7.00
C ARG A 269 -14.23 8.43 5.69
N THR A 270 -14.30 7.14 5.35
CA THR A 270 -15.14 6.65 4.24
C THR A 270 -16.63 6.93 4.55
N PRO A 271 -17.41 7.43 3.57
CA PRO A 271 -18.83 7.61 3.76
C PRO A 271 -19.55 6.27 3.91
N VAL A 272 -20.49 6.20 4.83
CA VAL A 272 -21.43 5.06 4.93
C VAL A 272 -22.43 5.18 3.79
N VAL A 273 -22.47 4.19 2.92
CA VAL A 273 -23.38 4.14 1.75
C VAL A 273 -24.42 3.03 1.86
N VAL A 274 -24.20 2.04 2.72
CA VAL A 274 -25.14 0.96 3.01
C VAL A 274 -25.62 1.09 4.44
N SER A 275 -26.92 1.37 4.60
CA SER A 275 -27.54 1.46 5.91
C SER A 275 -27.76 0.08 6.54
N GLU A 276 -27.93 0.04 7.85
CA GLU A 276 -28.28 -1.20 8.57
C GLU A 276 -29.56 -1.83 8.04
N ALA A 277 -30.58 -1.04 7.69
CA ALA A 277 -31.81 -1.52 7.10
C ALA A 277 -31.66 -2.18 5.72
N MET A 278 -30.61 -1.84 4.96
CA MET A 278 -30.26 -2.55 3.73
C MET A 278 -29.59 -3.90 4.03
N VAL A 279 -28.73 -3.95 5.05
CA VAL A 279 -28.08 -5.20 5.48
C VAL A 279 -29.10 -6.20 6.03
N GLU A 280 -30.08 -5.76 6.80
CA GLU A 280 -31.18 -6.60 7.33
C GLU A 280 -31.97 -7.31 6.23
N LYS A 281 -32.01 -6.74 5.02
CA LYS A 281 -32.71 -7.32 3.85
C LYS A 281 -31.83 -8.25 3.01
N MET A 282 -30.55 -8.37 3.31
CA MET A 282 -29.66 -9.30 2.60
C MET A 282 -30.03 -10.74 2.90
N LYS A 283 -29.60 -11.66 2.05
CA LYS A 283 -29.83 -13.09 2.26
C LYS A 283 -29.17 -13.55 3.56
N LYS A 284 -29.84 -14.47 4.25
CA LYS A 284 -29.24 -15.19 5.37
C LYS A 284 -27.96 -15.91 4.91
N GLY A 285 -26.87 -15.69 5.66
CA GLY A 285 -25.54 -16.23 5.35
C GLY A 285 -24.83 -15.54 4.20
N ALA A 286 -25.35 -14.40 3.71
CA ALA A 286 -24.59 -13.51 2.82
C ALA A 286 -23.32 -12.99 3.53
N VAL A 287 -22.31 -12.63 2.73
CA VAL A 287 -21.00 -12.20 3.23
C VAL A 287 -20.72 -10.76 2.84
N ILE A 288 -20.37 -9.93 3.81
CA ILE A 288 -19.83 -8.59 3.60
C ILE A 288 -18.32 -8.63 3.86
N VAL A 289 -17.51 -8.21 2.88
CA VAL A 289 -16.09 -7.93 3.06
C VAL A 289 -15.87 -6.44 2.87
N ASP A 290 -15.68 -5.72 3.97
CA ASP A 290 -15.51 -4.27 3.93
C ASP A 290 -14.03 -3.88 3.94
N VAL A 291 -13.43 -3.77 2.74
CA VAL A 291 -12.05 -3.30 2.56
C VAL A 291 -11.92 -1.80 2.89
N SER A 292 -13.03 -1.06 2.86
CA SER A 292 -13.06 0.36 3.26
C SER A 292 -12.84 0.57 4.77
N ILE A 293 -12.77 -0.52 5.55
CA ILE A 293 -12.64 -0.49 7.01
C ILE A 293 -11.39 0.25 7.49
N ASP A 294 -10.31 0.26 6.71
CA ASP A 294 -9.09 1.02 7.00
C ASP A 294 -9.37 2.52 7.26
N ARG A 295 -10.47 3.02 6.71
CA ARG A 295 -10.95 4.40 6.87
C ARG A 295 -12.38 4.47 7.45
N GLY A 296 -12.76 3.47 8.25
CA GLY A 296 -13.99 3.44 9.03
C GLY A 296 -15.16 2.70 8.41
N GLY A 297 -14.98 2.05 7.25
CA GLY A 297 -15.98 1.22 6.59
C GLY A 297 -17.06 2.00 5.82
N CYS A 298 -17.70 1.33 4.85
CA CYS A 298 -18.79 1.90 4.05
C CYS A 298 -20.16 1.28 4.34
N PHE A 299 -20.23 0.28 5.21
CA PHE A 299 -21.48 -0.26 5.75
C PHE A 299 -21.69 0.27 7.18
N GLU A 300 -22.92 0.64 7.51
CA GLU A 300 -23.28 1.11 8.86
C GLU A 300 -23.03 0.03 9.92
N THR A 301 -23.16 -1.23 9.54
CA THR A 301 -22.94 -2.39 10.41
C THR A 301 -21.47 -2.77 10.58
N SER A 302 -20.53 -2.17 9.81
CA SER A 302 -19.11 -2.49 9.89
C SER A 302 -18.49 -2.09 11.21
N ARG A 303 -17.74 -3.01 11.81
CA ARG A 303 -16.87 -2.77 12.95
C ARG A 303 -15.51 -3.45 12.71
N VAL A 304 -14.44 -2.82 13.15
CA VAL A 304 -13.08 -3.36 13.00
C VAL A 304 -12.97 -4.72 13.68
N THR A 305 -12.44 -5.69 12.95
CA THR A 305 -12.04 -7.01 13.43
C THR A 305 -10.53 -7.21 13.24
N ASP A 306 -10.00 -8.37 13.53
CA ASP A 306 -8.58 -8.70 13.41
C ASP A 306 -8.38 -10.06 12.73
N HIS A 307 -7.12 -10.42 12.41
CA HIS A 307 -6.82 -11.69 11.73
C HIS A 307 -7.05 -12.93 12.61
N ASP A 308 -7.11 -12.79 13.93
CA ASP A 308 -7.36 -13.89 14.85
C ASP A 308 -8.87 -14.20 14.96
N ARG A 309 -9.70 -13.15 14.91
CA ARG A 309 -11.17 -13.23 14.90
C ARG A 309 -11.70 -12.34 13.76
N PRO A 310 -11.57 -12.81 12.51
CA PRO A 310 -11.76 -11.95 11.34
C PRO A 310 -13.22 -11.65 11.03
N THR A 311 -14.16 -12.44 11.53
CA THR A 311 -15.57 -12.35 11.19
C THR A 311 -16.48 -12.18 12.41
N TYR A 312 -17.65 -11.64 12.19
CA TYR A 312 -18.80 -11.67 13.11
C TYR A 312 -20.09 -11.74 12.28
N VAL A 313 -21.17 -12.12 12.92
CA VAL A 313 -22.50 -12.18 12.31
C VAL A 313 -23.36 -11.05 12.87
N LYS A 314 -24.04 -10.29 11.97
CA LYS A 314 -25.07 -9.32 12.30
C LYS A 314 -26.19 -9.43 11.28
N HIS A 315 -27.46 -9.50 11.71
CA HIS A 315 -28.64 -9.72 10.85
C HIS A 315 -28.52 -10.97 9.97
N ASP A 316 -27.98 -12.06 10.51
CA ASP A 316 -27.68 -13.30 9.80
C ASP A 316 -26.69 -13.13 8.61
N VAL A 317 -25.98 -11.99 8.51
CA VAL A 317 -24.96 -11.67 7.51
C VAL A 317 -23.57 -11.73 8.13
N VAL A 318 -22.66 -12.46 7.50
CA VAL A 318 -21.26 -12.57 7.92
C VAL A 318 -20.50 -11.31 7.52
N HIS A 319 -19.80 -10.68 8.44
CA HIS A 319 -18.98 -9.51 8.20
C HIS A 319 -17.50 -9.84 8.40
N TYR A 320 -16.68 -9.52 7.41
CA TYR A 320 -15.22 -9.50 7.49
C TYR A 320 -14.77 -8.03 7.36
N CYS A 321 -14.19 -7.49 8.42
CA CYS A 321 -13.82 -6.07 8.51
C CYS A 321 -12.40 -5.92 9.11
N VAL A 322 -11.44 -6.73 8.64
CA VAL A 322 -10.05 -6.69 9.10
C VAL A 322 -9.29 -5.61 8.33
N PRO A 323 -8.72 -4.60 9.02
CA PRO A 323 -7.83 -3.64 8.40
C PRO A 323 -6.56 -4.30 7.86
N ASN A 324 -5.88 -3.64 6.92
CA ASN A 324 -4.62 -4.13 6.37
C ASN A 324 -4.73 -5.55 5.78
N ILE A 325 -5.79 -5.77 4.98
CA ILE A 325 -6.10 -7.07 4.37
C ILE A 325 -4.92 -7.68 3.59
N ALA A 326 -4.01 -6.84 3.04
CA ALA A 326 -2.81 -7.29 2.33
C ALA A 326 -1.84 -8.05 3.25
N SER A 327 -1.87 -7.80 4.56
CA SER A 327 -1.06 -8.52 5.55
C SER A 327 -1.44 -10.01 5.68
N ARG A 328 -2.66 -10.39 5.26
CA ARG A 328 -3.11 -11.79 5.20
C ARG A 328 -2.32 -12.62 4.17
N VAL A 329 -1.84 -11.98 3.11
CA VAL A 329 -1.01 -12.59 2.06
C VAL A 329 0.39 -11.96 2.06
N SER A 330 1.01 -11.94 3.23
CA SER A 330 2.23 -11.20 3.56
C SER A 330 3.39 -11.48 2.61
N ARG A 331 3.58 -12.72 2.14
CA ARG A 331 4.64 -13.07 1.19
C ARG A 331 4.46 -12.35 -0.16
N THR A 332 3.25 -12.39 -0.72
CA THR A 332 2.92 -11.67 -1.97
C THR A 332 3.06 -10.16 -1.77
N ALA A 333 2.52 -9.63 -0.68
CA ALA A 333 2.58 -8.21 -0.38
C ALA A 333 4.03 -7.71 -0.17
N SER A 334 4.88 -8.49 0.51
CA SER A 334 6.29 -8.15 0.70
C SER A 334 7.08 -8.18 -0.62
N ASN A 335 6.82 -9.15 -1.51
CA ASN A 335 7.41 -9.16 -2.85
C ASN A 335 7.02 -7.92 -3.64
N ALA A 336 5.73 -7.58 -3.63
CA ALA A 336 5.22 -6.42 -4.34
C ALA A 336 5.81 -5.10 -3.82
N LEU A 337 5.94 -4.95 -2.49
CA LEU A 337 6.61 -3.79 -1.87
C LEU A 337 8.09 -3.73 -2.24
N SER A 338 8.79 -4.86 -2.19
CA SER A 338 10.21 -4.94 -2.55
C SER A 338 10.48 -4.51 -3.99
N ASN A 339 9.58 -4.87 -4.92
CA ASN A 339 9.68 -4.47 -6.32
C ASN A 339 9.52 -2.95 -6.52
N ILE A 340 8.85 -2.26 -5.58
CA ILE A 340 8.71 -0.80 -5.58
C ILE A 340 9.89 -0.15 -4.86
N PHE A 341 10.27 -0.68 -3.69
CA PHE A 341 11.27 -0.04 -2.84
C PHE A 341 12.70 -0.21 -3.36
N SER A 342 13.04 -1.35 -3.95
CA SER A 342 14.40 -1.60 -4.44
C SER A 342 14.84 -0.60 -5.51
N PRO A 343 14.06 -0.27 -6.55
CA PRO A 343 14.40 0.77 -7.51
C PRO A 343 14.59 2.14 -6.85
N ILE A 344 13.72 2.53 -5.92
CA ILE A 344 13.80 3.81 -5.21
C ILE A 344 15.10 3.90 -4.39
N VAL A 345 15.48 2.81 -3.70
CA VAL A 345 16.71 2.76 -2.90
C VAL A 345 17.95 2.81 -3.80
N LEU A 346 17.93 2.14 -4.95
CA LEU A 346 19.02 2.20 -5.93
C LEU A 346 19.16 3.59 -6.54
N GLU A 347 18.06 4.21 -6.92
CA GLU A 347 18.05 5.58 -7.43
C GLU A 347 18.57 6.58 -6.38
N MET A 348 18.15 6.40 -5.12
CA MET A 348 18.68 7.20 -4.00
C MET A 348 20.21 7.09 -3.91
N ALA A 349 20.78 5.90 -4.10
CA ALA A 349 22.22 5.70 -4.10
C ALA A 349 22.92 6.34 -5.31
N ASP A 350 22.35 6.16 -6.49
CA ASP A 350 22.87 6.71 -7.75
C ASP A 350 22.82 8.25 -7.77
N MET A 351 21.84 8.83 -7.11
CA MET A 351 21.72 10.28 -6.93
C MET A 351 22.64 10.85 -5.84
N GLY A 352 23.37 10.01 -5.08
CA GLY A 352 24.27 10.43 -4.01
C GLY A 352 23.61 10.57 -2.64
N GLY A 353 22.43 9.96 -2.43
CA GLY A 353 21.74 9.86 -1.15
C GLY A 353 20.34 10.48 -1.11
N CYS A 354 19.64 10.27 -0.01
CA CYS A 354 18.24 10.67 0.18
C CYS A 354 17.98 12.17 -0.10
N LYS A 355 18.86 13.05 0.39
CA LYS A 355 18.70 14.50 0.19
C LYS A 355 18.72 14.90 -1.28
N SER A 356 19.59 14.27 -2.05
CA SER A 356 19.70 14.53 -3.48
C SER A 356 18.45 14.02 -4.23
N LEU A 357 17.95 12.84 -3.90
CA LEU A 357 16.71 12.32 -4.49
C LEU A 357 15.53 13.22 -4.17
N ILE A 358 15.35 13.66 -2.92
CA ILE A 358 14.30 14.62 -2.53
C ILE A 358 14.37 15.91 -3.37
N LYS A 359 15.59 16.38 -3.69
CA LYS A 359 15.79 17.61 -4.48
C LYS A 359 15.39 17.44 -5.95
N HIS A 360 15.65 16.28 -6.54
CA HIS A 360 15.54 16.09 -7.98
C HIS A 360 14.29 15.34 -8.43
N ASP A 361 13.69 14.53 -7.54
CA ASP A 361 12.46 13.77 -7.84
C ASP A 361 11.25 14.37 -7.10
N PRO A 362 10.35 15.06 -7.82
CA PRO A 362 9.13 15.61 -7.23
C PRO A 362 8.17 14.54 -6.70
N GLY A 363 8.10 13.38 -7.36
CA GLY A 363 7.25 12.27 -6.94
C GLY A 363 7.70 11.65 -5.61
N PHE A 364 9.00 11.42 -5.46
CA PHE A 364 9.59 10.98 -4.19
C PHE A 364 9.41 12.05 -3.10
N ARG A 365 9.66 13.32 -3.44
CA ARG A 365 9.51 14.47 -2.55
C ARG A 365 8.09 14.60 -1.98
N HIS A 366 7.07 14.25 -2.76
CA HIS A 366 5.68 14.26 -2.31
C HIS A 366 5.43 13.34 -1.10
N GLY A 367 6.25 12.31 -0.93
CA GLY A 367 6.20 11.41 0.22
C GLY A 367 6.85 11.96 1.50
N VAL A 368 7.62 13.06 1.43
CA VAL A 368 8.34 13.59 2.58
C VAL A 368 7.38 14.30 3.53
N TYR A 369 7.23 13.79 4.75
CA TYR A 369 6.40 14.43 5.77
C TYR A 369 7.21 15.12 6.90
N LEU A 370 8.49 14.74 7.05
CA LEU A 370 9.47 15.45 7.86
C LEU A 370 10.77 15.61 7.07
N TYR A 371 11.30 16.81 6.99
CA TYR A 371 12.60 17.10 6.41
C TYR A 371 13.53 17.69 7.46
N GLN A 372 14.53 16.90 7.87
CA GLN A 372 15.51 17.29 8.93
C GLN A 372 14.81 17.79 10.22
N GLY A 373 13.74 17.15 10.64
CA GLY A 373 12.95 17.52 11.81
C GLY A 373 11.93 18.65 11.59
N MET A 374 11.82 19.18 10.39
CA MET A 374 10.77 20.16 10.05
C MET A 374 9.56 19.45 9.44
N LEU A 375 8.37 19.71 9.98
CA LEU A 375 7.13 19.14 9.45
C LEU A 375 6.81 19.77 8.09
N THR A 376 6.63 18.92 7.06
CA THR A 376 6.32 19.35 5.68
C THR A 376 4.94 18.88 5.20
N SER A 377 4.28 17.99 5.94
CA SER A 377 2.92 17.53 5.65
C SER A 377 1.88 18.48 6.23
N GLU A 378 1.15 19.22 5.38
CA GLU A 378 0.01 20.05 5.78
C GLU A 378 -1.05 19.23 6.52
N LEU A 379 -1.34 18.02 6.02
CA LEU A 379 -2.32 17.11 6.63
C LEU A 379 -2.00 16.80 8.10
N LEU A 380 -0.74 16.49 8.43
CA LEU A 380 -0.32 16.26 9.81
C LEU A 380 -0.29 17.55 10.62
N GLY A 381 0.06 18.67 9.98
CA GLY A 381 -0.01 20.00 10.60
C GLY A 381 -1.42 20.34 11.07
N GLU A 382 -2.42 20.14 10.22
CA GLU A 382 -3.84 20.35 10.52
C GLU A 382 -4.34 19.41 11.63
N ILE A 383 -4.05 18.10 11.52
CA ILE A 383 -4.51 17.08 12.47
C ILE A 383 -3.96 17.35 13.89
N PHE A 384 -2.67 17.70 14.01
CA PHE A 384 -2.01 17.82 15.30
C PHE A 384 -1.82 19.26 15.80
N GLY A 385 -2.24 20.25 15.01
CA GLY A 385 -2.07 21.67 15.32
C GLY A 385 -0.58 22.07 15.41
N LEU A 386 0.24 21.60 14.45
CA LEU A 386 1.67 21.86 14.37
C LEU A 386 2.02 22.76 13.18
N PRO A 387 3.01 23.66 13.30
CA PRO A 387 3.44 24.47 12.18
C PRO A 387 4.07 23.59 11.08
N CYS A 388 3.61 23.80 9.85
CA CYS A 388 4.12 23.13 8.66
C CYS A 388 4.98 24.08 7.82
N LYS A 389 6.01 23.55 7.16
CA LYS A 389 6.88 24.27 6.24
C LYS A 389 6.73 23.70 4.83
N ASP A 390 6.75 24.58 3.84
CA ASP A 390 6.78 24.15 2.45
C ASP A 390 8.15 23.52 2.14
N ILE A 391 8.13 22.29 1.64
CA ILE A 391 9.34 21.52 1.35
C ILE A 391 10.12 22.13 0.17
N ASP A 392 9.46 22.71 -0.81
CA ASP A 392 10.11 23.34 -1.96
C ASP A 392 10.91 24.59 -1.54
N LEU A 393 10.37 25.38 -0.61
CA LEU A 393 11.09 26.49 -0.02
C LEU A 393 12.29 26.03 0.83
N LEU A 394 12.16 24.92 1.57
CA LEU A 394 13.25 24.35 2.35
C LEU A 394 14.41 23.87 1.44
N ILE A 395 14.08 23.18 0.35
CA ILE A 395 15.09 22.68 -0.60
C ILE A 395 15.80 23.83 -1.33
N ALA A 396 15.07 24.90 -1.65
CA ALA A 396 15.65 26.07 -2.30
C ALA A 396 16.60 26.89 -1.37
N ALA A 397 16.41 26.75 -0.05
CA ALA A 397 17.22 27.44 0.96
C ALA A 397 18.51 26.70 1.36
N PHE A 398 18.63 25.41 1.02
CA PHE A 398 19.76 24.52 1.32
C PHE A 398 20.28 23.82 0.06
#